data_9c75f431f7985081158054ba26da38d6
#
_entry.id   9c75f431f7985081158054ba26da38d6
#
_cell.length_a   1.000
_cell.length_b   1.000
_cell.length_c   1.000
_cell.angle_alpha   90.00
_cell.angle_beta   90.00
_cell.angle_gamma   90.00
#
_symmetry.space_group_name_H-M   'P 1'
#
loop_
_entity.id
_entity.type
_entity.pdbx_description
1 polymer ?
#
loop_
_entity_poly.entity_id
_entity_poly.type
_entity_poly.pdbx_seq_one_letter_code
_entity_poly.pdbx_strand_id
1 'polypeptide(L)'
;MVQMGLDSRASYNTVSAMLRLPHVVKRDKEIKQTCLQYLDQVGLIQHRDTEVGSLPYGLQRKVEIARALATGPKLLFLDEPAAGMNTAESLELVDFLRKLHRETGIAIVLIEHHLEVVMEVCRNIQVLNLGQLLASGTPEEIQKNPDVIKAYLGERRKRGGEAN
;
A
#
# COMPACT_ATOMS: atom_id res chain seq x y z
N MET A 1 -14.17 7.93 1.50
CA MET A 1 -13.47 6.62 1.67
C MET A 1 -12.48 6.60 2.82
N VAL A 2 -11.53 7.54 2.94
CA VAL A 2 -10.61 7.58 4.12
C VAL A 2 -11.37 7.74 5.44
N GLN A 3 -12.46 8.50 5.46
CA GLN A 3 -13.33 8.66 6.62
C GLN A 3 -13.86 7.34 7.18
N MET A 4 -14.14 6.34 6.33
CA MET A 4 -14.59 5.02 6.78
C MET A 4 -13.57 4.29 7.66
N GLY A 5 -12.26 4.50 7.41
CA GLY A 5 -11.21 3.93 8.26
C GLY A 5 -11.20 4.52 9.68
N LEU A 6 -11.57 5.80 9.82
CA LEU A 6 -11.68 6.49 11.12
C LEU A 6 -13.02 6.18 11.80
N ASP A 7 -14.10 6.01 11.05
CA ASP A 7 -15.43 5.68 11.59
C ASP A 7 -15.41 4.32 12.31
N SER A 8 -14.57 3.39 11.88
CA SER A 8 -14.40 2.08 12.56
C SER A 8 -13.92 2.22 14.02
N ARG A 9 -13.31 3.37 14.37
CA ARG A 9 -12.89 3.71 15.74
C ARG A 9 -13.89 4.60 16.48
N ALA A 10 -14.91 5.11 15.77
CA ALA A 10 -15.90 6.01 16.34
C ALA A 10 -17.14 5.21 16.77
N SER A 11 -17.27 4.96 18.08
CA SER A 11 -18.53 4.44 18.66
C SER A 11 -19.53 5.58 18.76
N TYR A 12 -20.53 5.64 17.86
CA TYR A 12 -21.63 6.57 17.95
C TYR A 12 -22.85 5.91 18.57
N ASN A 13 -23.49 6.62 19.53
CA ASN A 13 -24.86 6.30 19.90
C ASN A 13 -25.77 6.90 18.80
N THR A 14 -26.54 6.06 18.09
CA THR A 14 -27.35 6.40 16.92
C THR A 14 -28.26 7.61 17.17
N VAL A 15 -28.79 7.74 18.40
CA VAL A 15 -29.65 8.86 18.82
C VAL A 15 -28.87 10.17 18.88
N SER A 16 -27.62 10.15 19.38
CA SER A 16 -26.76 11.36 19.48
C SER A 16 -26.35 11.87 18.09
N ALA A 17 -26.15 10.97 17.14
CA ALA A 17 -25.84 11.31 15.75
C ALA A 17 -27.05 11.96 15.05
N MET A 18 -28.26 11.45 15.28
CA MET A 18 -29.50 11.95 14.70
C MET A 18 -29.82 13.36 15.20
N LEU A 19 -29.52 13.68 16.48
CA LEU A 19 -29.78 14.99 17.09
C LEU A 19 -28.65 16.01 16.84
N ARG A 20 -27.58 15.66 16.09
CA ARG A 20 -26.42 16.54 15.81
C ARG A 20 -25.91 17.29 17.05
N LEU A 21 -25.77 16.58 18.17
CA LEU A 21 -25.31 17.18 19.40
C LEU A 21 -23.91 17.82 19.25
N PRO A 22 -23.57 18.88 20.00
CA PRO A 22 -22.32 19.63 19.82
C PRO A 22 -21.04 18.76 19.87
N HIS A 23 -21.05 17.70 20.68
CA HIS A 23 -19.92 16.75 20.74
C HIS A 23 -19.78 15.90 19.47
N VAL A 24 -20.89 15.56 18.78
CA VAL A 24 -20.86 14.85 17.50
C VAL A 24 -20.28 15.74 16.41
N VAL A 25 -20.77 17.01 16.33
CA VAL A 25 -20.26 17.99 15.36
C VAL A 25 -18.76 18.26 15.55
N LYS A 26 -18.29 18.36 16.82
CA LYS A 26 -16.88 18.53 17.12
C LYS A 26 -16.07 17.34 16.64
N ARG A 27 -16.53 16.12 16.91
CA ARG A 27 -15.87 14.87 16.51
C ARG A 27 -15.83 14.71 14.98
N ASP A 28 -16.90 15.04 14.28
CA ASP A 28 -16.93 15.02 12.81
C ASP A 28 -15.88 15.97 12.21
N LYS A 29 -15.68 17.15 12.80
CA LYS A 29 -14.62 18.07 12.42
C LYS A 29 -13.23 17.48 12.63
N GLU A 30 -12.99 16.84 13.77
CA GLU A 30 -11.73 16.17 14.10
C GLU A 30 -11.44 15.04 13.13
N ILE A 31 -12.44 14.19 12.81
CA ILE A 31 -12.34 13.12 11.81
C ILE A 31 -12.00 13.71 10.45
N LYS A 32 -12.70 14.76 10.03
CA LYS A 32 -12.44 15.41 8.74
C LYS A 32 -11.01 15.98 8.66
N GLN A 33 -10.53 16.62 9.71
CA GLN A 33 -9.15 17.14 9.77
C GLN A 33 -8.14 16.00 9.69
N THR A 34 -8.36 14.92 10.42
CA THR A 34 -7.49 13.73 10.38
C THR A 34 -7.50 13.07 9.01
N CYS A 35 -8.65 12.98 8.34
CA CYS A 35 -8.72 12.52 6.95
C CYS A 35 -7.87 13.37 6.01
N LEU A 36 -7.94 14.70 6.14
CA LEU A 36 -7.14 15.62 5.32
C LEU A 36 -5.63 15.43 5.59
N GLN A 37 -5.23 15.19 6.84
CA GLN A 37 -3.83 14.87 7.17
C GLN A 37 -3.36 13.59 6.48
N TYR A 38 -4.16 12.51 6.51
CA TYR A 38 -3.79 11.28 5.79
C TYR A 38 -3.75 11.47 4.28
N LEU A 39 -4.67 12.25 3.71
CA LEU A 39 -4.64 12.58 2.28
C LEU A 39 -3.39 13.40 1.92
N ASP A 40 -2.96 14.31 2.80
CA ASP A 40 -1.73 15.07 2.61
C ASP A 40 -0.49 14.18 2.68
N GLN A 41 -0.42 13.29 3.66
CA GLN A 41 0.67 12.30 3.80
C GLN A 41 0.85 11.44 2.56
N VAL A 42 -0.24 11.07 1.90
CA VAL A 42 -0.19 10.28 0.65
C VAL A 42 -0.13 11.15 -0.62
N GLY A 43 -0.02 12.48 -0.47
CA GLY A 43 0.08 13.43 -1.59
C GLY A 43 -1.21 13.60 -2.39
N LEU A 44 -2.38 13.38 -1.76
CA LEU A 44 -3.69 13.41 -2.42
C LEU A 44 -4.59 14.57 -1.97
N ILE A 45 -4.05 15.54 -1.26
CA ILE A 45 -4.85 16.67 -0.72
C ILE A 45 -5.61 17.45 -1.80
N GLN A 46 -5.04 17.58 -3.01
CA GLN A 46 -5.66 18.22 -4.16
C GLN A 46 -6.87 17.45 -4.72
N HIS A 47 -6.96 16.15 -4.43
CA HIS A 47 -8.03 15.26 -4.89
C HIS A 47 -9.08 14.99 -3.81
N ARG A 48 -9.08 15.74 -2.71
CA ARG A 48 -9.98 15.53 -1.56
C ARG A 48 -11.47 15.50 -1.92
N ASP A 49 -11.87 16.26 -2.93
CA ASP A 49 -13.25 16.38 -3.40
C ASP A 49 -13.52 15.56 -4.68
N THR A 50 -12.52 14.79 -5.15
CA THR A 50 -12.62 13.96 -6.35
C THR A 50 -13.18 12.58 -5.99
N GLU A 51 -14.05 12.05 -6.84
CA GLU A 51 -14.53 10.67 -6.71
C GLU A 51 -13.39 9.69 -6.97
N VAL A 52 -13.20 8.70 -6.06
CA VAL A 52 -12.08 7.76 -6.14
C VAL A 52 -12.06 6.98 -7.44
N GLY A 53 -13.24 6.56 -7.95
CA GLY A 53 -13.35 5.81 -9.20
C GLY A 53 -12.90 6.58 -10.45
N SER A 54 -12.83 7.92 -10.38
CA SER A 54 -12.36 8.77 -11.49
C SER A 54 -10.85 9.06 -11.45
N LEU A 55 -10.16 8.67 -10.36
CA LEU A 55 -8.72 8.85 -10.23
C LEU A 55 -7.95 7.83 -11.07
N PRO A 56 -6.75 8.17 -11.57
CA PRO A 56 -5.80 7.20 -12.08
C PRO A 56 -5.54 6.06 -11.09
N TYR A 57 -5.28 4.86 -11.59
CA TYR A 57 -5.17 3.65 -10.77
C TYR A 57 -4.15 3.78 -9.63
N GLY A 58 -2.95 4.31 -9.90
CA GLY A 58 -1.94 4.56 -8.89
C GLY A 58 -2.40 5.47 -7.74
N LEU A 59 -3.24 6.48 -8.04
CA LEU A 59 -3.82 7.35 -7.02
C LEU A 59 -4.92 6.64 -6.23
N GLN A 60 -5.70 5.75 -6.86
CA GLN A 60 -6.67 4.92 -6.14
C GLN A 60 -5.98 4.03 -5.10
N ARG A 61 -4.83 3.43 -5.45
CA ARG A 61 -4.01 2.64 -4.50
C ARG A 61 -3.52 3.48 -3.32
N LYS A 62 -3.07 4.72 -3.57
CA LYS A 62 -2.69 5.63 -2.48
C LYS A 62 -3.88 5.97 -1.57
N VAL A 63 -5.11 6.10 -2.10
CA VAL A 63 -6.33 6.28 -1.28
C VAL A 63 -6.62 5.05 -0.42
N GLU A 64 -6.44 3.83 -0.95
CA GLU A 64 -6.61 2.59 -0.17
C GLU A 64 -5.61 2.52 0.99
N ILE A 65 -4.35 2.86 0.74
CA ILE A 65 -3.31 2.94 1.76
C ILE A 65 -3.65 4.01 2.81
N ALA A 66 -4.08 5.21 2.39
CA ALA A 66 -4.52 6.26 3.31
C ALA A 66 -5.68 5.80 4.21
N ARG A 67 -6.63 5.04 3.65
CA ARG A 67 -7.73 4.44 4.42
C ARG A 67 -7.22 3.44 5.45
N ALA A 68 -6.26 2.59 5.08
CA ALA A 68 -5.65 1.65 6.00
C ALA A 68 -4.88 2.38 7.13
N LEU A 69 -4.10 3.41 6.78
CA LEU A 69 -3.37 4.25 7.76
C LEU A 69 -4.31 4.93 8.75
N ALA A 70 -5.49 5.35 8.33
CA ALA A 70 -6.49 5.98 9.21
C ALA A 70 -6.93 5.06 10.36
N THR A 71 -6.79 3.74 10.23
CA THR A 71 -7.02 2.80 11.34
C THR A 71 -5.90 2.81 12.39
N GLY A 72 -4.78 3.53 12.15
CA GLY A 72 -3.60 3.65 13.02
C GLY A 72 -2.88 2.32 13.23
N PRO A 73 -2.58 1.57 12.18
CA PRO A 73 -1.91 0.29 12.30
C PRO A 73 -0.44 0.49 12.69
N LYS A 74 0.16 -0.53 13.33
CA LYS A 74 1.61 -0.63 13.53
C LYS A 74 2.30 -1.36 12.39
N LEU A 75 1.55 -2.11 11.62
CA LEU A 75 1.99 -2.94 10.51
C LEU A 75 0.99 -2.82 9.37
N LEU A 76 1.48 -2.56 8.16
CA LEU A 76 0.70 -2.49 6.93
C LEU A 76 1.06 -3.67 6.04
N PHE A 77 0.06 -4.46 5.66
CA PHE A 77 0.20 -5.51 4.66
C PHE A 77 -0.29 -5.00 3.31
N LEU A 78 0.55 -5.12 2.30
CA LEU A 78 0.23 -4.75 0.92
C LEU A 78 0.40 -5.99 0.03
N ASP A 79 -0.70 -6.38 -0.59
CA ASP A 79 -0.74 -7.53 -1.48
C ASP A 79 -0.82 -7.02 -2.92
N GLU A 80 0.24 -7.29 -3.69
CA GLU A 80 0.43 -6.87 -5.08
C GLU A 80 0.04 -5.41 -5.38
N PRO A 81 0.52 -4.42 -4.60
CA PRO A 81 0.08 -3.04 -4.76
C PRO A 81 0.48 -2.42 -6.10
N ALA A 82 1.50 -2.97 -6.79
CA ALA A 82 1.94 -2.54 -8.12
C ALA A 82 1.24 -3.27 -9.28
N ALA A 83 0.30 -4.20 -8.99
CA ALA A 83 -0.39 -4.94 -10.03
C ALA A 83 -1.15 -4.00 -10.98
N GLY A 84 -0.95 -4.15 -12.29
CA GLY A 84 -1.61 -3.31 -13.32
C GLY A 84 -0.98 -1.93 -13.54
N MET A 85 0.09 -1.59 -12.81
CA MET A 85 0.85 -0.35 -13.00
C MET A 85 1.90 -0.49 -14.10
N ASN A 86 2.15 0.60 -14.83
CA ASN A 86 3.33 0.69 -15.68
C ASN A 86 4.59 0.95 -14.84
N THR A 87 5.77 0.92 -15.48
CA THR A 87 7.06 1.08 -14.78
C THR A 87 7.16 2.42 -14.03
N ALA A 88 6.69 3.51 -14.62
CA ALA A 88 6.75 4.84 -14.00
C ALA A 88 5.85 4.91 -12.76
N GLU A 89 4.62 4.39 -12.85
CA GLU A 89 3.68 4.32 -11.73
C GLU A 89 4.20 3.43 -10.60
N SER A 90 4.87 2.31 -10.95
CA SER A 90 5.48 1.41 -9.96
C SER A 90 6.63 2.10 -9.21
N LEU A 91 7.46 2.88 -9.88
CA LEU A 91 8.53 3.68 -9.25
C LEU A 91 7.96 4.78 -8.34
N GLU A 92 6.89 5.45 -8.76
CA GLU A 92 6.19 6.42 -7.89
C GLU A 92 5.61 5.77 -6.65
N LEU A 93 5.10 4.53 -6.75
CA LEU A 93 4.64 3.76 -5.60
C LEU A 93 5.80 3.40 -4.67
N VAL A 94 6.96 2.99 -5.21
CA VAL A 94 8.19 2.72 -4.45
C VAL A 94 8.58 3.92 -3.61
N ASP A 95 8.71 5.09 -4.25
CA ASP A 95 9.11 6.32 -3.57
C ASP A 95 8.10 6.74 -2.50
N PHE A 96 6.81 6.55 -2.79
CA PHE A 96 5.75 6.79 -1.83
C PHE A 96 5.85 5.87 -0.60
N LEU A 97 6.06 4.55 -0.78
CA LEU A 97 6.17 3.60 0.32
C LEU A 97 7.43 3.86 1.18
N ARG A 98 8.55 4.20 0.55
CA ARG A 98 9.78 4.60 1.25
C ARG A 98 9.58 5.85 2.10
N LYS A 99 8.92 6.88 1.52
CA LYS A 99 8.58 8.11 2.22
C LYS A 99 7.66 7.82 3.40
N LEU A 100 6.61 7.06 3.18
CA LEU A 100 5.65 6.68 4.20
C LEU A 100 6.32 5.99 5.39
N HIS A 101 7.14 4.96 5.13
CA HIS A 101 7.88 4.26 6.18
C HIS A 101 8.80 5.20 6.97
N ARG A 102 9.53 6.07 6.27
CA ARG A 102 10.47 7.03 6.89
C ARG A 102 9.76 8.04 7.80
N GLU A 103 8.60 8.55 7.37
CA GLU A 103 7.87 9.60 8.08
C GLU A 103 7.03 9.06 9.24
N THR A 104 6.49 7.85 9.11
CA THR A 104 5.56 7.28 10.10
C THR A 104 6.18 6.22 10.99
N GLY A 105 7.31 5.62 10.58
CA GLY A 105 7.92 4.46 11.26
C GLY A 105 7.09 3.17 11.17
N ILE A 106 6.00 3.16 10.39
CA ILE A 106 5.14 1.98 10.23
C ILE A 106 5.92 0.83 9.57
N ALA A 107 5.79 -0.37 10.10
CA ALA A 107 6.31 -1.55 9.43
C ALA A 107 5.45 -1.90 8.22
N ILE A 108 6.08 -2.24 7.09
CA ILE A 108 5.38 -2.63 5.85
C ILE A 108 5.82 -4.04 5.47
N VAL A 109 4.85 -4.92 5.25
CA VAL A 109 5.04 -6.22 4.62
C VAL A 109 4.42 -6.14 3.23
N LEU A 110 5.24 -6.44 2.22
CA LEU A 110 4.89 -6.36 0.81
C LEU A 110 4.89 -7.77 0.21
N ILE A 111 3.80 -8.16 -0.42
CA ILE A 111 3.73 -9.34 -1.28
C ILE A 111 3.74 -8.83 -2.71
N GLU A 112 4.73 -9.23 -3.49
CA GLU A 112 4.92 -8.76 -4.87
C GLU A 112 5.63 -9.80 -5.72
N HIS A 113 5.33 -9.82 -7.00
CA HIS A 113 6.02 -10.62 -8.01
C HIS A 113 6.86 -9.76 -8.97
N HIS A 114 6.75 -8.44 -8.88
CA HIS A 114 7.60 -7.49 -9.59
C HIS A 114 8.91 -7.31 -8.84
N LEU A 115 9.95 -8.03 -9.28
CA LEU A 115 11.24 -8.08 -8.60
C LEU A 115 11.87 -6.69 -8.42
N GLU A 116 11.72 -5.80 -9.42
CA GLU A 116 12.23 -4.43 -9.38
C GLU A 116 11.63 -3.64 -8.21
N VAL A 117 10.32 -3.74 -7.98
CA VAL A 117 9.64 -3.10 -6.85
C VAL A 117 10.16 -3.63 -5.52
N VAL A 118 10.27 -4.96 -5.40
CA VAL A 118 10.73 -5.62 -4.17
C VAL A 118 12.17 -5.22 -3.83
N MET A 119 13.07 -5.27 -4.81
CA MET A 119 14.48 -4.92 -4.63
C MET A 119 14.69 -3.46 -4.21
N GLU A 120 13.83 -2.58 -4.68
CA GLU A 120 13.90 -1.15 -4.37
C GLU A 120 13.30 -0.80 -3.00
N VAL A 121 12.20 -1.45 -2.57
CA VAL A 121 11.49 -1.10 -1.33
C VAL A 121 11.98 -1.86 -0.12
N CYS A 122 12.27 -3.16 -0.27
CA CYS A 122 12.46 -4.07 0.85
C CYS A 122 13.90 -4.07 1.37
N ARG A 123 14.04 -4.14 2.70
CA ARG A 123 15.35 -4.36 3.36
C ARG A 123 15.66 -5.84 3.53
N ASN A 124 14.61 -6.65 3.73
CA ASN A 124 14.68 -8.09 3.83
C ASN A 124 13.63 -8.70 2.90
N ILE A 125 14.02 -9.72 2.16
CA ILE A 125 13.19 -10.40 1.18
C ILE A 125 13.12 -11.88 1.52
N GLN A 126 11.93 -12.43 1.45
CA GLN A 126 11.68 -13.86 1.48
C GLN A 126 11.13 -14.29 0.13
N VAL A 127 11.84 -15.19 -0.54
CA VAL A 127 11.42 -15.73 -1.83
C VAL A 127 10.71 -17.05 -1.60
N LEU A 128 9.46 -17.12 -2.02
CA LEU A 128 8.66 -18.34 -1.98
C LEU A 128 8.57 -18.96 -3.38
N ASN A 129 8.73 -20.26 -3.45
CA ASN A 129 8.50 -21.04 -4.66
C ASN A 129 7.64 -22.25 -4.33
N LEU A 130 6.51 -22.43 -5.01
CA LEU A 130 5.54 -23.51 -4.78
C LEU A 130 5.15 -23.66 -3.29
N GLY A 131 4.99 -22.54 -2.59
CA GLY A 131 4.61 -22.50 -1.18
C GLY A 131 5.75 -22.82 -0.19
N GLN A 132 6.99 -23.02 -0.67
CA GLN A 132 8.15 -23.26 0.18
C GLN A 132 9.10 -22.07 0.15
N LEU A 133 9.78 -21.80 1.27
CA LEU A 133 10.82 -20.78 1.36
C LEU A 133 12.04 -21.22 0.55
N LEU A 134 12.32 -20.52 -0.54
CA LEU A 134 13.47 -20.78 -1.41
C LEU A 134 14.72 -20.05 -0.93
N ALA A 135 14.59 -18.79 -0.54
CA ALA A 135 15.69 -17.94 -0.06
C ALA A 135 15.17 -16.85 0.86
N SER A 136 16.03 -16.34 1.74
CA SER A 136 15.80 -15.18 2.58
C SER A 136 17.07 -14.37 2.72
N GLY A 137 16.99 -13.04 2.62
CA GLY A 137 18.17 -12.17 2.74
C GLY A 137 17.90 -10.74 2.29
N THR A 138 18.96 -9.96 2.18
CA THR A 138 18.94 -8.60 1.62
C THR A 138 18.71 -8.64 0.11
N PRO A 139 18.30 -7.51 -0.52
CA PRO A 139 18.18 -7.42 -1.97
C PRO A 139 19.42 -7.90 -2.72
N GLU A 140 20.63 -7.53 -2.26
CA GLU A 140 21.90 -7.91 -2.87
C GLU A 140 22.18 -9.41 -2.79
N GLU A 141 21.80 -10.05 -1.68
CA GLU A 141 21.95 -11.51 -1.48
C GLU A 141 20.97 -12.26 -2.36
N ILE A 142 19.71 -11.82 -2.40
CA ILE A 142 18.65 -12.43 -3.22
C ILE A 142 18.97 -12.33 -4.72
N GLN A 143 19.45 -11.17 -5.17
CA GLN A 143 19.82 -10.95 -6.58
C GLN A 143 20.94 -11.88 -7.06
N LYS A 144 21.84 -12.27 -6.16
CA LYS A 144 22.99 -13.15 -6.46
C LYS A 144 22.72 -14.63 -6.19
N ASN A 145 21.56 -14.95 -5.62
CA ASN A 145 21.24 -16.31 -5.23
C ASN A 145 20.96 -17.18 -6.47
N PRO A 146 21.73 -18.27 -6.71
CA PRO A 146 21.60 -19.09 -7.90
C PRO A 146 20.26 -19.81 -8.01
N ASP A 147 19.64 -20.19 -6.88
CA ASP A 147 18.34 -20.87 -6.87
C ASP A 147 17.22 -19.90 -7.25
N VAL A 148 17.29 -18.63 -6.78
CA VAL A 148 16.36 -17.57 -7.16
C VAL A 148 16.50 -17.27 -8.66
N ILE A 149 17.73 -17.09 -9.15
CA ILE A 149 18.03 -16.84 -10.57
C ILE A 149 17.46 -17.96 -11.43
N LYS A 150 17.67 -19.22 -11.05
CA LYS A 150 17.18 -20.39 -11.76
C LYS A 150 15.65 -20.47 -11.79
N ALA A 151 14.99 -20.19 -10.68
CA ALA A 151 13.54 -20.19 -10.59
C ALA A 151 12.92 -19.12 -11.51
N TYR A 152 13.43 -17.89 -11.49
CA TYR A 152 12.92 -16.79 -12.31
C TYR A 152 13.31 -16.89 -13.79
N LEU A 153 14.51 -17.32 -14.14
CA LEU A 153 14.92 -17.52 -15.54
C LEU A 153 14.29 -18.76 -16.16
N GLY A 154 14.01 -19.79 -15.36
CA GLY A 154 13.28 -20.99 -15.81
C GLY A 154 11.85 -20.66 -16.23
N GLU A 155 11.17 -19.75 -15.55
CA GLU A 155 9.82 -19.28 -15.90
C GLU A 155 9.81 -18.39 -17.15
N ARG A 156 10.79 -17.51 -17.34
CA ARG A 156 10.90 -16.69 -18.57
C ARG A 156 11.09 -17.54 -19.83
N ARG A 157 11.86 -18.64 -19.76
CA ARG A 157 12.02 -19.57 -20.88
C ARG A 157 10.74 -20.33 -21.24
N LYS A 158 9.91 -20.69 -20.25
CA LYS A 158 8.63 -21.36 -20.49
C LYS A 158 7.58 -20.42 -21.13
N ARG A 159 7.53 -19.15 -20.73
CA ARG A 159 6.61 -18.16 -21.31
C ARG A 159 7.03 -17.66 -22.70
N GLY A 160 8.33 -17.69 -23.03
CA GLY A 160 8.83 -17.33 -24.36
C GLY A 160 8.81 -18.46 -25.39
N GLY A 161 8.54 -19.71 -24.98
CA GLY A 161 8.49 -20.89 -25.85
C GLY A 161 7.09 -21.26 -26.40
N GLU A 162 6.04 -20.57 -25.96
CA GLU A 162 4.66 -20.81 -26.43
C GLU A 162 4.17 -19.82 -27.51
N ALA A 163 5.08 -18.96 -28.02
CA ALA A 163 4.78 -18.04 -29.12
C ALA A 163 5.56 -18.44 -30.39
N ASN A 164 5.27 -19.62 -30.91
CA ASN A 164 5.57 -20.02 -32.30
C ASN A 164 4.54 -21.02 -32.79
#